data_ecf227432c285f32ce9ac8c292b9d3aa
#
_entry.id   ecf227432c285f32ce9ac8c292b9d3aa
#
_cell.length_a   1.000
_cell.length_b   1.000
_cell.length_c   1.000
_cell.angle_alpha   90.00
_cell.angle_beta   90.00
_cell.angle_gamma   90.00
#
_symmetry.space_group_name_H-M   'P 1'
#
loop_
_entity.id
_entity.type
_entity.pdbx_description
1 polymer ?
#
loop_
_entity_poly.entity_id
_entity_poly.type
_entity_poly.pdbx_seq_one_letter_code
_entity_poly.pdbx_strand_id
1 'polypeptide(L)'
;MNIILLGPPGAGKGTQARHLVEKRNMIQLSTGDMLREAKNSGSEMGNRVAEVMARGDLVTDDIVIGLIKEKISGEKHGGFIFDGFPRTLKQADALGKLLEECGENLDFVIEMRVDDDALVSRITGRSTCGNCGEVFHDVTNPWPVSGKCPKCSGTEVVRRADDNEDSLRQRLMEYYKKTSSL
;
A
#
# COMPACT_ATOMS: atom_id res chain seq x y z
N MET A 1 -17.01 -1.13 8.51
CA MET A 1 -16.75 0.15 7.82
C MET A 1 -15.63 -0.07 6.82
N ASN A 2 -15.86 0.24 5.54
CA ASN A 2 -14.89 0.00 4.47
C ASN A 2 -14.48 1.31 3.82
N ILE A 3 -13.16 1.54 3.71
CA ILE A 3 -12.58 2.82 3.29
C ILE A 3 -11.57 2.59 2.18
N ILE A 4 -11.63 3.41 1.13
CA ILE A 4 -10.55 3.51 0.13
C ILE A 4 -9.67 4.72 0.48
N LEU A 5 -8.35 4.53 0.50
CA LEU A 5 -7.38 5.60 0.56
C LEU A 5 -6.78 5.83 -0.83
N LEU A 6 -7.11 6.96 -1.44
CA LEU A 6 -6.54 7.43 -2.71
C LEU A 6 -5.43 8.45 -2.47
N GLY A 7 -4.54 8.57 -3.42
CA GLY A 7 -3.47 9.56 -3.39
C GLY A 7 -2.18 9.04 -4.01
N PRO A 8 -1.25 9.93 -4.38
CA PRO A 8 -0.01 9.57 -5.05
C PRO A 8 0.91 8.71 -4.18
N PRO A 9 1.90 8.04 -4.78
CA PRO A 9 2.96 7.38 -4.01
C PRO A 9 3.65 8.41 -3.09
N GLY A 10 3.91 8.03 -1.84
CA GLY A 10 4.48 8.96 -0.84
C GLY A 10 3.47 9.84 -0.10
N ALA A 11 2.18 9.84 -0.43
CA ALA A 11 1.17 10.66 0.23
C ALA A 11 0.93 10.33 1.72
N GLY A 12 1.40 9.17 2.19
CA GLY A 12 1.23 8.74 3.59
C GLY A 12 0.04 7.81 3.82
N LYS A 13 -0.57 7.24 2.78
CA LYS A 13 -1.70 6.31 2.88
C LYS A 13 -1.47 5.20 3.90
N GLY A 14 -0.36 4.48 3.79
CA GLY A 14 -0.04 3.39 4.70
C GLY A 14 0.15 3.83 6.16
N THR A 15 0.63 5.05 6.42
CA THR A 15 0.73 5.62 7.76
C THR A 15 -0.66 5.85 8.36
N GLN A 16 -1.55 6.47 7.59
CA GLN A 16 -2.93 6.72 8.04
C GLN A 16 -3.73 5.43 8.18
N ALA A 17 -3.53 4.47 7.26
CA ALA A 17 -4.15 3.14 7.38
C ALA A 17 -3.79 2.46 8.69
N ARG A 18 -2.51 2.47 9.12
CA ARG A 18 -2.10 1.90 10.40
C ARG A 18 -2.78 2.55 11.60
N HIS A 19 -2.94 3.86 11.60
CA HIS A 19 -3.68 4.54 12.67
C HIS A 19 -5.13 4.04 12.77
N LEU A 20 -5.77 3.80 11.63
CA LEU A 20 -7.13 3.26 11.61
C LEU A 20 -7.15 1.78 12.06
N VAL A 21 -6.19 0.97 11.67
CA VAL A 21 -6.03 -0.41 12.16
C VAL A 21 -5.93 -0.41 13.68
N GLU A 22 -5.04 0.39 14.26
CA GLU A 22 -4.79 0.43 15.70
C GLU A 22 -5.99 0.99 16.49
N LYS A 23 -6.66 2.03 15.96
CA LYS A 23 -7.74 2.71 16.67
C LYS A 23 -9.12 2.13 16.44
N ARG A 24 -9.35 1.47 15.32
CA ARG A 24 -10.68 1.01 14.87
C ARG A 24 -10.76 -0.50 14.64
N ASN A 25 -9.69 -1.23 14.91
CA ASN A 25 -9.60 -2.67 14.65
C ASN A 25 -9.94 -3.05 13.20
N MET A 26 -9.53 -2.19 12.24
CA MET A 26 -9.74 -2.42 10.82
C MET A 26 -8.63 -3.29 10.23
N ILE A 27 -8.88 -3.87 9.07
CA ILE A 27 -7.90 -4.65 8.32
C ILE A 27 -7.39 -3.80 7.15
N GLN A 28 -6.08 -3.55 7.11
CA GLN A 28 -5.46 -2.89 5.97
C GLN A 28 -5.18 -3.90 4.84
N LEU A 29 -5.76 -3.65 3.67
CA LEU A 29 -5.48 -4.37 2.43
C LEU A 29 -4.56 -3.51 1.56
N SER A 30 -3.26 -3.57 1.86
CA SER A 30 -2.23 -2.89 1.08
C SER A 30 -1.81 -3.77 -0.09
N THR A 31 -2.24 -3.42 -1.30
CA THR A 31 -1.87 -4.19 -2.50
C THR A 31 -0.36 -4.23 -2.72
N GLY A 32 0.36 -3.15 -2.38
CA GLY A 32 1.80 -3.13 -2.45
C GLY A 32 2.47 -4.13 -1.51
N ASP A 33 1.96 -4.30 -0.28
CA ASP A 33 2.50 -5.26 0.68
C ASP A 33 2.12 -6.69 0.31
N MET A 34 0.87 -6.93 -0.09
CA MET A 34 0.41 -8.24 -0.57
C MET A 34 1.23 -8.74 -1.78
N LEU A 35 1.54 -7.85 -2.72
CA LEU A 35 2.38 -8.18 -3.88
C LEU A 35 3.84 -8.44 -3.48
N ARG A 36 4.38 -7.73 -2.48
CA ARG A 36 5.71 -8.00 -1.93
C ARG A 36 5.77 -9.36 -1.21
N GLU A 37 4.73 -9.70 -0.46
CA GLU A 37 4.61 -11.04 0.15
C GLU A 37 4.55 -12.13 -0.91
N ALA A 38 3.71 -11.96 -1.94
CA ALA A 38 3.63 -12.90 -3.07
C ALA A 38 4.98 -13.07 -3.76
N LYS A 39 5.68 -11.97 -4.06
CA LYS A 39 7.03 -11.98 -4.63
C LYS A 39 8.01 -12.82 -3.81
N ASN A 40 7.95 -12.73 -2.49
CA ASN A 40 8.88 -13.41 -1.58
C ASN A 40 8.47 -14.86 -1.30
N SER A 41 7.30 -15.29 -1.75
CA SER A 41 6.80 -16.67 -1.55
C SER A 41 7.58 -17.73 -2.33
N GLY A 42 8.36 -17.35 -3.36
CA GLY A 42 9.07 -18.28 -4.25
C GLY A 42 8.14 -19.08 -5.18
N SER A 43 6.83 -18.80 -5.15
CA SER A 43 5.87 -19.44 -6.05
C SER A 43 6.04 -18.95 -7.51
N GLU A 44 5.53 -19.71 -8.48
CA GLU A 44 5.51 -19.29 -9.89
C GLU A 44 4.80 -17.94 -10.06
N MET A 45 3.67 -17.75 -9.38
CA MET A 45 2.95 -16.48 -9.36
C MET A 45 3.81 -15.38 -8.74
N GLY A 46 4.52 -15.66 -7.65
CA GLY A 46 5.42 -14.73 -6.99
C GLY A 46 6.56 -14.26 -7.90
N ASN A 47 7.14 -15.15 -8.68
CA ASN A 47 8.19 -14.80 -9.64
C ASN A 47 7.66 -13.88 -10.76
N ARG A 48 6.46 -14.15 -11.29
CA ARG A 48 5.80 -13.27 -12.28
C ARG A 48 5.50 -11.88 -11.71
N VAL A 49 5.00 -11.82 -10.48
CA VAL A 49 4.79 -10.56 -9.76
C VAL A 49 6.12 -9.80 -9.58
N ALA A 50 7.20 -10.51 -9.24
CA ALA A 50 8.52 -9.92 -9.07
C ALA A 50 9.04 -9.23 -10.34
N GLU A 51 8.90 -9.88 -11.50
CA GLU A 51 9.32 -9.32 -12.79
C GLU A 51 8.54 -8.05 -13.15
N VAL A 52 7.22 -8.05 -12.97
CA VAL A 52 6.36 -6.91 -13.26
C VAL A 52 6.71 -5.73 -12.34
N MET A 53 6.86 -5.99 -11.03
CA MET A 53 7.22 -4.96 -10.05
C MET A 53 8.62 -4.38 -10.28
N ALA A 54 9.59 -5.20 -10.74
CA ALA A 54 10.94 -4.73 -11.03
C ALA A 54 10.98 -3.71 -12.17
N ARG A 55 10.07 -3.84 -13.13
CA ARG A 55 9.90 -2.86 -14.24
C ARG A 55 9.12 -1.61 -13.84
N GLY A 56 8.54 -1.57 -12.63
CA GLY A 56 7.65 -0.48 -12.20
C GLY A 56 6.25 -0.54 -12.80
N ASP A 57 5.92 -1.63 -13.50
CA ASP A 57 4.62 -1.84 -14.11
C ASP A 57 3.55 -2.20 -13.07
N LEU A 58 2.27 -2.03 -13.43
CA LEU A 58 1.17 -2.54 -12.63
C LEU A 58 0.99 -4.04 -12.88
N VAL A 59 0.83 -4.79 -11.79
CA VAL A 59 0.41 -6.19 -11.85
C VAL A 59 -1.00 -6.27 -12.42
N THR A 60 -1.32 -7.34 -13.13
CA THR A 60 -2.62 -7.49 -13.81
C THR A 60 -3.78 -7.41 -12.82
N ASP A 61 -4.88 -6.78 -13.25
CA ASP A 61 -6.06 -6.57 -12.42
C ASP A 61 -6.58 -7.87 -11.79
N ASP A 62 -6.59 -8.96 -12.55
CA ASP A 62 -7.13 -10.25 -12.10
C ASP A 62 -6.34 -10.83 -10.92
N ILE A 63 -5.02 -10.65 -10.90
CA ILE A 63 -4.18 -11.07 -9.77
C ILE A 63 -4.51 -10.23 -8.53
N VAL A 64 -4.58 -8.91 -8.68
CA VAL A 64 -4.86 -7.99 -7.56
C VAL A 64 -6.26 -8.25 -6.98
N ILE A 65 -7.26 -8.39 -7.86
CA ILE A 65 -8.65 -8.68 -7.45
C ILE A 65 -8.74 -10.02 -6.73
N GLY A 66 -8.04 -11.05 -7.24
CA GLY A 66 -8.00 -12.36 -6.60
C GLY A 66 -7.45 -12.32 -5.17
N LEU A 67 -6.33 -11.60 -4.96
CA LEU A 67 -5.74 -11.40 -3.63
C LEU A 67 -6.68 -10.65 -2.68
N ILE A 68 -7.37 -9.62 -3.17
CA ILE A 68 -8.35 -8.86 -2.39
C ILE A 68 -9.53 -9.74 -2.00
N LYS A 69 -10.07 -10.52 -2.96
CA LYS A 69 -11.20 -11.45 -2.72
C LYS A 69 -10.88 -12.45 -1.61
N GLU A 70 -9.71 -13.05 -1.66
CA GLU A 70 -9.27 -13.99 -0.62
C GLU A 70 -9.28 -13.35 0.78
N LYS A 71 -8.78 -12.12 0.88
CA LYS A 71 -8.72 -11.39 2.17
C LYS A 71 -10.09 -10.95 2.68
N ILE A 72 -10.99 -10.47 1.81
CA ILE A 72 -12.35 -10.03 2.21
C ILE A 72 -13.21 -11.22 2.65
N SER A 73 -13.00 -12.40 2.07
CA SER A 73 -13.72 -13.62 2.42
C SER A 73 -13.31 -14.23 3.76
N GLY A 74 -12.24 -13.72 4.37
CA GLY A 74 -11.73 -14.17 5.67
C GLY A 74 -12.47 -13.56 6.87
N GLU A 75 -11.77 -13.47 8.01
CA GLU A 75 -12.32 -12.90 9.23
C GLU A 75 -12.63 -11.40 9.05
N LYS A 76 -13.83 -11.01 9.53
CA LYS A 76 -14.29 -9.62 9.53
C LYS A 76 -14.06 -9.00 10.91
N HIS A 77 -13.36 -7.88 10.91
CA HIS A 77 -13.15 -7.06 12.11
C HIS A 77 -13.90 -5.71 11.99
N GLY A 78 -13.27 -4.61 12.30
CA GLY A 78 -13.83 -3.25 12.18
C GLY A 78 -14.09 -2.77 10.74
N GLY A 79 -13.78 -3.61 9.74
CA GLY A 79 -13.89 -3.36 8.31
C GLY A 79 -12.54 -3.26 7.60
N PHE A 80 -12.55 -2.88 6.32
CA PHE A 80 -11.39 -2.91 5.46
C PHE A 80 -10.90 -1.52 5.06
N ILE A 81 -9.59 -1.36 4.96
CA ILE A 81 -8.93 -0.18 4.40
C ILE A 81 -8.20 -0.62 3.12
N PHE A 82 -8.71 -0.20 1.98
CA PHE A 82 -8.08 -0.45 0.69
C PHE A 82 -6.98 0.59 0.45
N ASP A 83 -5.72 0.16 0.53
CA ASP A 83 -4.54 1.00 0.33
C ASP A 83 -3.83 0.63 -0.98
N GLY A 84 -3.85 1.56 -1.93
CA GLY A 84 -3.29 1.34 -3.26
C GLY A 84 -4.15 0.50 -4.20
N PHE A 85 -5.44 0.37 -3.92
CA PHE A 85 -6.47 -0.25 -4.74
C PHE A 85 -7.82 0.42 -4.45
N PRO A 86 -8.64 0.72 -5.46
CA PRO A 86 -8.39 0.56 -6.89
C PRO A 86 -7.39 1.58 -7.45
N ARG A 87 -6.78 1.28 -8.60
CA ARG A 87 -5.91 2.20 -9.37
C ARG A 87 -6.43 2.50 -10.76
N THR A 88 -7.46 1.80 -11.19
CA THR A 88 -8.13 1.97 -12.49
C THR A 88 -9.64 1.89 -12.31
N LEU A 89 -10.42 2.46 -13.25
CA LEU A 89 -11.88 2.33 -13.27
C LEU A 89 -12.32 0.85 -13.28
N LYS A 90 -11.64 0.01 -14.07
CA LYS A 90 -11.92 -1.43 -14.11
C LYS A 90 -11.76 -2.09 -12.74
N GLN A 91 -10.73 -1.71 -11.99
CA GLN A 91 -10.53 -2.20 -10.63
C GLN A 91 -11.60 -1.65 -9.67
N ALA A 92 -12.04 -0.40 -9.84
CA ALA A 92 -13.11 0.18 -9.04
C ALA A 92 -14.43 -0.57 -9.23
N ASP A 93 -14.81 -0.83 -10.47
CA ASP A 93 -15.99 -1.62 -10.82
C ASP A 93 -15.92 -3.04 -10.24
N ALA A 94 -14.75 -3.67 -10.33
CA ALA A 94 -14.54 -5.01 -9.80
C ALA A 94 -14.62 -5.03 -8.26
N LEU A 95 -14.09 -4.00 -7.58
CA LEU A 95 -14.21 -3.87 -6.12
C LEU A 95 -15.67 -3.70 -5.70
N GLY A 96 -16.44 -2.86 -6.40
CA GLY A 96 -17.86 -2.68 -6.13
C GLY A 96 -18.63 -4.00 -6.16
N LYS A 97 -18.47 -4.77 -7.24
CA LYS A 97 -19.08 -6.10 -7.38
C LYS A 97 -18.64 -7.08 -6.29
N LEU A 98 -17.34 -7.08 -5.97
CA LEU A 98 -16.80 -7.96 -4.94
C LEU A 98 -17.37 -7.64 -3.55
N LEU A 99 -17.51 -6.36 -3.20
CA LEU A 99 -18.14 -5.94 -1.95
C LEU A 99 -19.59 -6.38 -1.90
N GLU A 100 -20.37 -6.19 -2.98
CA GLU A 100 -21.76 -6.66 -3.08
C GLU A 100 -21.86 -8.19 -2.89
N GLU A 101 -21.00 -8.97 -3.56
CA GLU A 101 -20.95 -10.44 -3.42
C GLU A 101 -20.66 -10.88 -1.97
N CYS A 102 -19.86 -10.10 -1.24
CA CYS A 102 -19.52 -10.37 0.15
C CYS A 102 -20.52 -9.78 1.17
N GLY A 103 -21.57 -9.09 0.72
CA GLY A 103 -22.52 -8.40 1.58
C GLY A 103 -21.94 -7.20 2.31
N GLU A 104 -20.91 -6.57 1.72
CA GLU A 104 -20.22 -5.39 2.24
C GLU A 104 -20.57 -4.15 1.41
N ASN A 105 -20.40 -2.97 2.02
CA ASN A 105 -20.57 -1.69 1.34
C ASN A 105 -19.30 -0.87 1.44
N LEU A 106 -19.06 0.00 0.48
CA LEU A 106 -18.04 1.04 0.58
C LEU A 106 -18.64 2.25 1.31
N ASP A 107 -18.04 2.62 2.45
CA ASP A 107 -18.55 3.73 3.25
C ASP A 107 -17.89 5.07 2.89
N PHE A 108 -16.55 5.07 2.65
CA PHE A 108 -15.82 6.31 2.38
C PHE A 108 -14.71 6.11 1.35
N VAL A 109 -14.48 7.16 0.57
CA VAL A 109 -13.29 7.34 -0.25
C VAL A 109 -12.57 8.59 0.23
N ILE A 110 -11.33 8.46 0.66
CA ILE A 110 -10.52 9.54 1.20
C ILE A 110 -9.34 9.80 0.25
N GLU A 111 -9.33 10.95 -0.40
CA GLU A 111 -8.23 11.39 -1.23
C GLU A 111 -7.19 12.16 -0.40
N MET A 112 -5.94 11.70 -0.43
CA MET A 112 -4.82 12.37 0.21
C MET A 112 -4.05 13.18 -0.83
N ARG A 113 -4.17 14.49 -0.79
CA ARG A 113 -3.47 15.42 -1.69
C ARG A 113 -2.17 15.87 -1.06
N VAL A 114 -1.09 15.79 -1.80
CA VAL A 114 0.25 16.20 -1.39
C VAL A 114 0.95 16.81 -2.59
N ASP A 115 1.71 17.87 -2.36
CA ASP A 115 2.53 18.51 -3.37
C ASP A 115 3.62 17.57 -3.88
N ASP A 116 3.78 17.48 -5.19
CA ASP A 116 4.71 16.56 -5.83
C ASP A 116 6.17 16.81 -5.41
N ASP A 117 6.56 18.07 -5.19
CA ASP A 117 7.91 18.41 -4.71
C ASP A 117 8.22 17.81 -3.34
N ALA A 118 7.20 17.69 -2.47
CA ALA A 118 7.35 17.05 -1.17
C ALA A 118 7.45 15.51 -1.27
N LEU A 119 6.91 14.90 -2.33
CA LEU A 119 6.88 13.44 -2.46
C LEU A 119 8.27 12.82 -2.68
N VAL A 120 9.16 13.51 -3.42
CA VAL A 120 10.54 13.06 -3.64
C VAL A 120 11.24 12.89 -2.30
N SER A 121 11.27 13.95 -1.51
CA SER A 121 11.90 13.95 -0.18
C SER A 121 11.29 12.87 0.74
N ARG A 122 9.97 12.72 0.74
CA ARG A 122 9.27 11.71 1.56
C ARG A 122 9.64 10.28 1.18
N ILE A 123 9.79 9.99 -0.10
CA ILE A 123 10.07 8.63 -0.58
C ILE A 123 11.55 8.29 -0.41
N THR A 124 12.46 9.19 -0.81
CA THR A 124 13.90 8.93 -0.74
C THR A 124 14.42 8.85 0.68
N GLY A 125 13.80 9.59 1.62
CA GLY A 125 14.14 9.54 3.04
C GLY A 125 13.43 8.42 3.83
N ARG A 126 12.56 7.64 3.18
CA ARG A 126 11.77 6.61 3.87
C ARG A 126 12.59 5.36 4.20
N SER A 127 12.39 4.86 5.41
CA SER A 127 12.80 3.51 5.81
C SER A 127 11.73 2.86 6.67
N THR A 128 11.81 1.55 6.86
CA THR A 128 10.84 0.78 7.63
C THR A 128 11.55 -0.21 8.55
N CYS A 129 10.94 -0.48 9.70
CA CYS A 129 11.38 -1.58 10.53
C CYS A 129 11.10 -2.92 9.83
N GLY A 130 12.13 -3.75 9.64
CA GLY A 130 12.00 -5.05 9.00
C GLY A 130 11.08 -6.02 9.76
N ASN A 131 10.92 -5.82 11.07
CA ASN A 131 10.11 -6.71 11.92
C ASN A 131 8.62 -6.33 11.97
N CYS A 132 8.27 -5.03 12.17
CA CYS A 132 6.87 -4.61 12.35
C CYS A 132 6.37 -3.66 11.26
N GLY A 133 7.21 -3.29 10.30
CA GLY A 133 6.86 -2.38 9.22
C GLY A 133 6.67 -0.91 9.64
N GLU A 134 6.99 -0.52 10.89
CA GLU A 134 6.92 0.88 11.33
C GLU A 134 7.73 1.77 10.40
N VAL A 135 7.16 2.94 10.03
CA VAL A 135 7.77 3.84 9.05
C VAL A 135 8.59 4.91 9.73
N PHE A 136 9.80 5.09 9.22
CA PHE A 136 10.75 6.12 9.62
C PHE A 136 11.10 7.00 8.42
N HIS A 137 11.67 8.15 8.71
CA HIS A 137 12.13 9.09 7.70
C HIS A 137 13.37 9.81 8.21
N ASP A 138 14.40 9.91 7.39
CA ASP A 138 15.72 10.41 7.77
C ASP A 138 15.70 11.77 8.50
N VAL A 139 14.76 12.64 8.18
CA VAL A 139 14.67 13.99 8.73
C VAL A 139 13.53 14.14 9.74
N THR A 140 12.31 13.70 9.40
CA THR A 140 11.11 14.00 10.20
C THR A 140 10.81 12.98 11.29
N ASN A 141 11.28 11.75 11.14
CA ASN A 141 11.13 10.65 12.11
C ASN A 141 12.28 9.66 11.95
N PRO A 142 13.51 10.03 12.35
CA PRO A 142 14.68 9.21 12.10
C PRO A 142 14.65 7.90 12.89
N TRP A 143 15.33 6.89 12.34
CA TRP A 143 15.58 5.65 13.07
C TRP A 143 16.30 5.97 14.38
N PRO A 144 15.86 5.42 15.53
CA PRO A 144 16.44 5.75 16.84
C PRO A 144 17.93 5.45 16.93
N VAL A 145 18.68 6.32 17.62
CA VAL A 145 20.13 6.15 17.87
C VAL A 145 20.40 4.86 18.65
N SER A 146 19.44 4.37 19.44
CA SER A 146 19.54 3.08 20.15
C SER A 146 19.64 1.87 19.20
N GLY A 147 19.40 2.06 17.89
CA GLY A 147 19.37 0.99 16.90
C GLY A 147 18.17 0.04 17.03
N LYS A 148 17.17 0.41 17.85
CA LYS A 148 15.98 -0.43 18.10
C LYS A 148 14.69 0.30 17.76
N CYS A 149 13.78 -0.41 17.10
CA CYS A 149 12.45 0.09 16.83
C CYS A 149 11.68 0.33 18.15
N PRO A 150 11.13 1.53 18.39
CA PRO A 150 10.40 1.84 19.62
C PRO A 150 9.11 1.03 19.76
N LYS A 151 8.55 0.50 18.65
CA LYS A 151 7.29 -0.24 18.64
C LYS A 151 7.48 -1.73 18.95
N CYS A 152 8.52 -2.37 18.43
CA CYS A 152 8.70 -3.83 18.52
C CYS A 152 10.09 -4.27 18.98
N SER A 153 10.98 -3.33 19.29
CA SER A 153 12.38 -3.58 19.65
C SER A 153 13.23 -4.30 18.59
N GLY A 154 12.70 -4.46 17.37
CA GLY A 154 13.46 -4.98 16.23
C GLY A 154 14.63 -4.08 15.87
N THR A 155 15.71 -4.66 15.36
CA THR A 155 16.96 -3.94 15.05
C THR A 155 17.19 -3.77 13.55
N GLU A 156 16.39 -4.41 12.72
CA GLU A 156 16.52 -4.35 11.27
C GLU A 156 15.78 -3.13 10.71
N VAL A 157 16.47 -2.32 9.93
CA VAL A 157 15.92 -1.22 9.16
C VAL A 157 16.04 -1.53 7.67
N VAL A 158 14.93 -1.42 6.93
CA VAL A 158 14.86 -1.76 5.51
C VAL A 158 14.47 -0.53 4.70
N ARG A 159 15.14 -0.32 3.58
CA ARG A 159 14.71 0.60 2.51
C ARG A 159 14.15 -0.20 1.35
N ARG A 160 13.04 0.25 0.79
CA ARG A 160 12.45 -0.41 -0.37
C ARG A 160 13.29 -0.13 -1.61
N ALA A 161 13.43 -1.12 -2.47
CA ALA A 161 14.21 -0.97 -3.72
C ALA A 161 13.61 0.08 -4.67
N ASP A 162 12.29 0.33 -4.55
CA ASP A 162 11.55 1.31 -5.33
C ASP A 162 11.45 2.71 -4.66
N ASP A 163 12.19 2.94 -3.55
CA ASP A 163 12.24 4.22 -2.86
C ASP A 163 13.41 5.09 -3.39
N ASN A 164 13.35 5.39 -4.68
CA ASN A 164 14.26 6.27 -5.38
C ASN A 164 13.50 7.21 -6.32
N GLU A 165 14.15 8.27 -6.79
CA GLU A 165 13.51 9.33 -7.59
C GLU A 165 12.99 8.81 -8.93
N ASP A 166 13.73 7.96 -9.63
CA ASP A 166 13.33 7.44 -10.94
C ASP A 166 12.08 6.57 -10.84
N SER A 167 12.06 5.65 -9.90
CA SER A 167 10.88 4.83 -9.61
C SER A 167 9.69 5.67 -9.16
N LEU A 168 9.92 6.74 -8.38
CA LEU A 168 8.85 7.64 -7.96
C LEU A 168 8.26 8.37 -9.17
N ARG A 169 9.08 8.92 -10.05
CA ARG A 169 8.62 9.63 -11.27
C ARG A 169 7.77 8.72 -12.15
N GLN A 170 8.19 7.48 -12.36
CA GLN A 170 7.43 6.48 -13.11
C GLN A 170 6.08 6.20 -12.42
N ARG A 171 6.07 6.01 -11.12
CA ARG A 171 4.84 5.74 -10.34
C ARG A 171 3.89 6.94 -10.32
N LEU A 172 4.39 8.18 -10.31
CA LEU A 172 3.58 9.40 -10.43
C LEU A 172 2.93 9.49 -11.81
N MET A 173 3.67 9.23 -12.89
CA MET A 173 3.10 9.20 -14.23
C MET A 173 1.95 8.17 -14.33
N GLU A 174 2.14 6.96 -13.80
CA GLU A 174 1.08 5.94 -13.78
C GLU A 174 -0.12 6.38 -12.91
N TYR A 175 0.13 7.01 -11.76
CA TYR A 175 -0.93 7.56 -10.91
C TYR A 175 -1.77 8.61 -11.65
N TYR A 176 -1.14 9.62 -12.25
CA TYR A 176 -1.86 10.67 -12.96
C TYR A 176 -2.57 10.16 -14.22
N LYS A 177 -2.01 9.17 -14.89
CA LYS A 177 -2.60 8.57 -16.09
C LYS A 177 -3.81 7.68 -15.80
N LYS A 178 -3.80 6.94 -14.70
CA LYS A 178 -4.76 5.86 -14.46
C LYS A 178 -5.61 6.02 -13.21
N THR A 179 -5.12 6.71 -12.19
CA THR A 179 -5.73 6.71 -10.85
C THR A 179 -6.32 8.06 -10.46
N SER A 180 -5.72 9.17 -10.89
CA SER A 180 -6.16 10.52 -10.47
C SER A 180 -7.57 10.90 -10.94
N SER A 181 -8.15 10.13 -11.86
CA SER A 181 -9.53 10.33 -12.37
C SER A 181 -10.58 9.50 -11.60
N LEU A 182 -10.16 8.69 -10.62
CA LEU A 182 -11.07 7.98 -9.74
C LEU A 182 -11.67 8.91 -8.69
#